data_aee8e1ca0db6c957433dce5d6ecef8f6
#
_entry.id   aee8e1ca0db6c957433dce5d6ecef8f6
#
_cell.length_a   1.000
_cell.length_b   1.000
_cell.length_c   1.000
_cell.angle_alpha   90.00
_cell.angle_beta   90.00
_cell.angle_gamma   90.00
#
_symmetry.space_group_name_H-M   'P 1'
#
loop_
_entity.id
_entity.type
_entity.pdbx_description
1 polymer ?
#
loop_
_entity_poly.entity_id
_entity_poly.type
_entity_poly.pdbx_seq_one_letter_code
_entity_poly.pdbx_strand_id
1 'polypeptide(L)'
;MTREHEPPGAVGTPEILISVDVETSGPSPGTGSLLAIGACLVEDPTQSFYRELQPIPGAAWDPAAARVHRLDRTELERHGLAPAVAMTDLCGWVDMVRGDAQAVFVGFNAPFDWMFVADYCWRFLGRNPFGHAALDLKALYMGRDGVGSWAATGKDAVAARYPVDEAHTHQALDDARMQAALARRLLHDPR
;
A
#
# COMPACT_ATOMS: atom_id res chain seq x y z
N MET A 1 41.32 -22.91 -6.78
CA MET A 1 40.50 -22.25 -7.82
C MET A 1 39.13 -22.07 -7.22
N THR A 2 38.90 -20.95 -6.53
CA THR A 2 37.63 -20.53 -5.97
C THR A 2 36.83 -19.90 -7.11
N ARG A 3 35.71 -20.52 -7.52
CA ARG A 3 34.74 -19.90 -8.43
C ARG A 3 34.04 -18.80 -7.66
N GLU A 4 34.33 -17.58 -8.02
CA GLU A 4 33.50 -16.44 -7.62
C GLU A 4 32.09 -16.68 -8.12
N HIS A 5 31.14 -16.70 -7.21
CA HIS A 5 29.73 -16.82 -7.52
C HIS A 5 29.24 -15.44 -7.95
N GLU A 6 29.27 -15.16 -9.27
CA GLU A 6 28.54 -14.02 -9.80
C GLU A 6 27.06 -14.24 -9.51
N PRO A 7 26.36 -13.26 -8.90
CA PRO A 7 24.91 -13.34 -8.78
C PRO A 7 24.30 -13.38 -10.18
N PRO A 8 23.30 -14.22 -10.44
CA PRO A 8 22.64 -14.26 -11.73
C PRO A 8 22.06 -12.86 -12.01
N GLY A 9 22.66 -12.14 -12.94
CA GLY A 9 22.10 -10.93 -13.52
C GLY A 9 20.85 -11.31 -14.31
N ALA A 10 19.73 -11.44 -13.62
CA ALA A 10 18.44 -11.48 -14.27
C ALA A 10 18.24 -10.09 -14.90
N VAL A 11 18.25 -10.02 -16.23
CA VAL A 11 17.61 -8.92 -16.97
C VAL A 11 16.12 -9.13 -16.77
N GLY A 12 15.65 -8.81 -15.54
CA GLY A 12 14.24 -8.82 -15.21
C GLY A 12 13.56 -7.64 -15.91
N THR A 13 12.27 -7.78 -16.16
CA THR A 13 11.43 -6.64 -16.53
C THR A 13 11.68 -5.53 -15.50
N PRO A 14 11.88 -4.27 -15.92
CA PRO A 14 12.04 -3.16 -14.98
C PRO A 14 10.88 -3.13 -13.97
N GLU A 15 11.18 -2.81 -12.72
CA GLU A 15 10.17 -2.73 -11.66
C GLU A 15 9.99 -1.29 -11.20
N ILE A 16 8.75 -0.96 -10.85
CA ILE A 16 8.39 0.32 -10.24
C ILE A 16 7.67 0.07 -8.93
N LEU A 17 8.15 0.67 -7.86
CA LEU A 17 7.60 0.51 -6.53
C LEU A 17 6.51 1.55 -6.28
N ILE A 18 5.30 1.10 -5.94
CA ILE A 18 4.14 1.93 -5.64
C ILE A 18 3.73 1.69 -4.20
N SER A 19 3.89 2.70 -3.37
CA SER A 19 3.40 2.69 -1.99
C SER A 19 1.89 2.90 -1.99
N VAL A 20 1.17 2.03 -1.26
CA VAL A 20 -0.29 2.07 -1.18
C VAL A 20 -0.71 1.93 0.27
N ASP A 21 -1.67 2.74 0.69
CA ASP A 21 -2.34 2.67 1.99
C ASP A 21 -3.85 2.79 1.79
N VAL A 22 -4.64 2.15 2.67
CA VAL A 22 -6.10 2.15 2.56
C VAL A 22 -6.78 2.47 3.88
N GLU A 23 -7.94 3.14 3.79
CA GLU A 23 -8.88 3.25 4.90
C GLU A 23 -10.07 2.32 4.67
N THR A 24 -10.50 1.64 5.73
CA THR A 24 -11.52 0.59 5.62
C THR A 24 -12.56 0.66 6.73
N SER A 25 -13.77 0.19 6.46
CA SER A 25 -14.85 0.16 7.45
C SER A 25 -14.84 -1.09 8.35
N GLY A 26 -13.87 -1.98 8.18
CA GLY A 26 -13.78 -3.22 8.93
C GLY A 26 -12.53 -4.02 8.58
N PRO A 27 -12.34 -5.20 9.21
CA PRO A 27 -11.05 -5.91 9.18
C PRO A 27 -10.77 -6.70 7.89
N SER A 28 -11.74 -6.86 7.02
CA SER A 28 -11.58 -7.65 5.78
C SER A 28 -12.58 -7.25 4.70
N PRO A 29 -12.27 -7.42 3.40
CA PRO A 29 -13.18 -7.08 2.30
C PRO A 29 -14.45 -7.95 2.24
N GLY A 30 -14.45 -9.09 2.94
CA GLY A 30 -15.64 -9.95 3.07
C GLY A 30 -16.71 -9.39 4.02
N THR A 31 -16.32 -8.51 4.94
CA THR A 31 -17.21 -7.94 5.97
C THR A 31 -17.25 -6.40 5.93
N GLY A 32 -16.12 -5.76 5.68
CA GLY A 32 -15.99 -4.31 5.58
C GLY A 32 -15.89 -3.82 4.15
N SER A 33 -15.79 -2.50 3.99
CA SER A 33 -15.58 -1.82 2.72
C SER A 33 -14.23 -1.13 2.68
N LEU A 34 -13.63 -1.05 1.50
CA LEU A 34 -12.59 -0.09 1.18
C LEU A 34 -13.26 1.29 1.09
N LEU A 35 -12.78 2.26 1.84
CA LEU A 35 -13.36 3.61 1.96
C LEU A 35 -12.50 4.68 1.32
N ALA A 36 -11.19 4.56 1.43
CA ALA A 36 -10.26 5.44 0.74
C ALA A 36 -9.01 4.66 0.34
N ILE A 37 -8.40 5.08 -0.75
CA ILE A 37 -7.14 4.55 -1.23
C ILE A 37 -6.20 5.69 -1.60
N GLY A 38 -5.00 5.68 -1.03
CA GLY A 38 -3.89 6.55 -1.36
C GLY A 38 -2.74 5.74 -1.95
N ALA A 39 -2.12 6.25 -3.00
CA ALA A 39 -0.94 5.64 -3.59
C ALA A 39 0.04 6.69 -4.10
N CYS A 40 1.32 6.39 -4.11
CA CYS A 40 2.34 7.21 -4.75
C CYS A 40 3.54 6.36 -5.19
N LEU A 41 4.31 6.89 -6.15
CA LEU A 41 5.58 6.26 -6.48
C LEU A 41 6.55 6.37 -5.30
N VAL A 42 7.28 5.29 -5.01
CA VAL A 42 8.28 5.30 -3.93
C VAL A 42 9.39 6.30 -4.23
N GLU A 43 9.88 6.35 -5.46
CA GLU A 43 10.98 7.23 -5.85
C GLU A 43 10.56 8.67 -6.16
N ASP A 44 9.28 8.89 -6.53
CA ASP A 44 8.73 10.22 -6.81
C ASP A 44 7.31 10.36 -6.22
N PRO A 45 7.17 10.68 -4.91
CA PRO A 45 5.86 10.78 -4.24
C PRO A 45 4.97 11.94 -4.74
N THR A 46 5.47 12.80 -5.64
CA THR A 46 4.64 13.81 -6.29
C THR A 46 3.68 13.18 -7.30
N GLN A 47 4.07 12.05 -7.89
CA GLN A 47 3.19 11.22 -8.69
C GLN A 47 2.33 10.37 -7.76
N SER A 48 1.12 10.82 -7.54
CA SER A 48 0.24 10.25 -6.52
C SER A 48 -1.20 10.12 -6.99
N PHE A 49 -1.93 9.27 -6.28
CA PHE A 49 -3.34 8.94 -6.51
C PHE A 49 -4.09 8.98 -5.19
N TYR A 50 -5.31 9.50 -5.20
CA TYR A 50 -6.23 9.43 -4.06
C TYR A 50 -7.67 9.35 -4.52
N ARG A 51 -8.46 8.44 -3.94
CA ARG A 51 -9.91 8.35 -4.13
C ARG A 51 -10.61 7.91 -2.86
N GLU A 52 -11.78 8.48 -2.62
CA GLU A 52 -12.75 8.01 -1.64
C GLU A 52 -13.86 7.22 -2.33
N LEU A 53 -14.29 6.14 -1.69
CA LEU A 53 -15.23 5.18 -2.25
C LEU A 53 -16.52 5.14 -1.45
N GLN A 54 -17.63 4.93 -2.15
CA GLN A 54 -18.88 4.57 -1.52
C GLN A 54 -18.74 3.22 -0.79
N PRO A 55 -19.18 3.12 0.46
CA PRO A 55 -19.25 1.85 1.16
C PRO A 55 -20.14 0.85 0.41
N ILE A 56 -19.75 -0.42 0.39
CA ILE A 56 -20.59 -1.48 -0.16
C ILE A 56 -21.88 -1.58 0.68
N PRO A 57 -23.09 -1.60 0.06
CA PRO A 57 -24.33 -1.74 0.80
C PRO A 57 -24.33 -2.99 1.70
N GLY A 58 -24.69 -2.81 2.96
CA GLY A 58 -24.73 -3.90 3.96
C GLY A 58 -23.37 -4.24 4.59
N ALA A 59 -22.27 -3.66 4.15
CA ALA A 59 -20.98 -3.86 4.80
C ALA A 59 -20.96 -3.31 6.23
N ALA A 60 -20.20 -3.96 7.09
CA ALA A 60 -20.01 -3.52 8.47
C ALA A 60 -19.33 -2.13 8.52
N TRP A 61 -19.66 -1.39 9.57
CA TRP A 61 -19.01 -0.13 9.90
C TRP A 61 -18.46 -0.23 11.34
N ASP A 62 -17.18 -0.59 11.45
CA ASP A 62 -16.54 -0.76 12.75
C ASP A 62 -16.27 0.60 13.41
N PRO A 63 -16.84 0.88 14.60
CA PRO A 63 -16.60 2.11 15.30
C PRO A 63 -15.12 2.32 15.70
N ALA A 64 -14.34 1.26 15.82
CA ALA A 64 -12.90 1.36 16.09
C ALA A 64 -12.15 1.87 14.86
N ALA A 65 -12.41 1.31 13.69
CA ALA A 65 -11.87 1.79 12.43
C ALA A 65 -12.29 3.24 12.16
N ALA A 66 -13.57 3.57 12.35
CA ALA A 66 -14.11 4.92 12.16
C ALA A 66 -13.42 6.00 13.02
N ARG A 67 -13.00 5.65 14.25
CA ARG A 67 -12.21 6.56 15.09
C ARG A 67 -10.81 6.83 14.58
N VAL A 68 -10.26 5.91 13.81
CA VAL A 68 -8.93 6.02 13.21
C VAL A 68 -8.98 6.88 11.96
N HIS A 69 -9.72 6.46 10.93
CA HIS A 69 -9.77 7.16 9.64
C HIS A 69 -10.63 8.44 9.64
N ARG A 70 -11.58 8.59 10.55
CA ARG A 70 -12.46 9.77 10.71
C ARG A 70 -13.30 10.16 9.49
N LEU A 71 -13.43 9.27 8.52
CA LEU A 71 -14.29 9.48 7.36
C LEU A 71 -15.77 9.41 7.78
N ASP A 72 -16.60 10.29 7.25
CA ASP A 72 -18.03 10.30 7.49
C ASP A 72 -18.74 9.36 6.51
N ARG A 73 -19.50 8.41 7.04
CA ARG A 73 -20.21 7.43 6.23
C ARG A 73 -21.21 8.07 5.28
N THR A 74 -21.95 9.07 5.76
CA THR A 74 -22.99 9.74 4.95
C THR A 74 -22.38 10.54 3.80
N GLU A 75 -21.23 11.18 4.05
CA GLU A 75 -20.47 11.89 3.01
C GLU A 75 -19.92 10.92 1.97
N LEU A 76 -19.38 9.78 2.39
CA LEU A 76 -18.92 8.74 1.44
C LEU A 76 -20.07 8.15 0.61
N GLU A 77 -21.24 7.93 1.22
CA GLU A 77 -22.44 7.45 0.50
C GLU A 77 -22.93 8.47 -0.56
N ARG A 78 -22.74 9.78 -0.33
CA ARG A 78 -23.17 10.85 -1.22
C ARG A 78 -22.14 11.22 -2.29
N HIS A 79 -20.88 11.28 -1.92
CA HIS A 79 -19.81 11.88 -2.72
C HIS A 79 -18.70 10.93 -3.11
N GLY A 80 -18.56 9.80 -2.43
CA GLY A 80 -17.60 8.75 -2.77
C GLY A 80 -17.87 8.17 -4.16
N LEU A 81 -16.84 7.72 -4.82
CA LEU A 81 -16.96 7.03 -6.11
C LEU A 81 -17.51 5.62 -5.94
N ALA A 82 -18.30 5.16 -6.89
CA ALA A 82 -18.66 3.75 -6.95
C ALA A 82 -17.36 2.90 -7.00
N PRO A 83 -17.29 1.77 -6.27
CA PRO A 83 -16.07 0.95 -6.19
C PRO A 83 -15.47 0.59 -7.55
N ALA A 84 -16.28 0.23 -8.53
CA ALA A 84 -15.82 -0.09 -9.89
C ALA A 84 -15.14 1.11 -10.57
N VAL A 85 -15.65 2.33 -10.36
CA VAL A 85 -15.07 3.56 -10.94
C VAL A 85 -13.73 3.87 -10.27
N ALA A 86 -13.68 3.87 -8.93
CA ALA A 86 -12.44 4.15 -8.20
C ALA A 86 -11.33 3.14 -8.54
N MET A 87 -11.67 1.86 -8.68
CA MET A 87 -10.69 0.84 -9.06
C MET A 87 -10.27 0.95 -10.52
N THR A 88 -11.16 1.39 -11.43
CA THR A 88 -10.78 1.72 -12.82
C THR A 88 -9.77 2.86 -12.85
N ASP A 89 -10.03 3.92 -12.08
CA ASP A 89 -9.12 5.06 -11.96
C ASP A 89 -7.76 4.61 -11.39
N LEU A 90 -7.74 3.79 -10.33
CA LEU A 90 -6.50 3.27 -9.76
C LEU A 90 -5.70 2.46 -10.78
N CYS A 91 -6.36 1.49 -11.43
CA CYS A 91 -5.67 0.64 -12.40
C CYS A 91 -5.18 1.44 -13.60
N GLY A 92 -5.93 2.44 -14.06
CA GLY A 92 -5.52 3.35 -15.13
C GLY A 92 -4.30 4.20 -14.73
N TRP A 93 -4.29 4.71 -13.49
CA TRP A 93 -3.15 5.45 -12.95
C TRP A 93 -1.92 4.55 -12.83
N VAL A 94 -2.05 3.34 -12.29
CA VAL A 94 -0.94 2.37 -12.20
C VAL A 94 -0.40 2.04 -13.59
N ASP A 95 -1.27 1.76 -14.56
CA ASP A 95 -0.85 1.45 -15.92
C ASP A 95 -0.11 2.65 -16.59
N MET A 96 -0.55 3.88 -16.30
CA MET A 96 0.09 5.10 -16.80
C MET A 96 1.50 5.29 -16.21
N VAL A 97 1.66 5.15 -14.88
CA VAL A 97 2.94 5.44 -14.22
C VAL A 97 3.95 4.32 -14.41
N ARG A 98 3.52 3.07 -14.55
CA ARG A 98 4.43 1.93 -14.74
C ARG A 98 4.95 1.81 -16.18
N GLY A 99 4.20 2.28 -17.18
CA GLY A 99 4.56 2.02 -18.59
C GLY A 99 4.74 0.52 -18.85
N ASP A 100 5.92 0.14 -19.34
CA ASP A 100 6.29 -1.26 -19.60
C ASP A 100 6.90 -1.98 -18.37
N ALA A 101 7.09 -1.27 -17.24
CA ALA A 101 7.61 -1.86 -16.02
C ALA A 101 6.56 -2.70 -15.28
N GLN A 102 7.01 -3.61 -14.43
CA GLN A 102 6.15 -4.32 -13.48
C GLN A 102 5.87 -3.42 -12.28
N ALA A 103 4.60 -3.19 -11.96
CA ALA A 103 4.21 -2.49 -10.74
C ALA A 103 4.34 -3.44 -9.53
N VAL A 104 5.07 -3.01 -8.51
CA VAL A 104 5.21 -3.70 -7.23
C VAL A 104 4.46 -2.93 -6.16
N PHE A 105 3.46 -3.57 -5.55
CA PHE A 105 2.75 -3.02 -4.40
C PHE A 105 3.66 -2.98 -3.18
N VAL A 106 3.74 -1.83 -2.50
CA VAL A 106 4.51 -1.64 -1.27
C VAL A 106 3.58 -1.14 -0.16
N GLY A 107 3.66 -1.73 1.03
CA GLY A 107 2.88 -1.28 2.19
C GLY A 107 3.56 -1.61 3.51
N PHE A 108 3.17 -0.89 4.57
CA PHE A 108 3.58 -1.23 5.94
C PHE A 108 2.55 -2.15 6.58
N ASN A 109 2.90 -3.41 6.80
CA ASN A 109 1.95 -4.49 7.05
C ASN A 109 1.07 -4.76 5.81
N ALA A 110 1.73 -4.78 4.65
CA ALA A 110 1.11 -4.87 3.34
C ALA A 110 0.00 -5.92 3.18
N PRO A 111 -0.02 -7.08 3.89
CA PRO A 111 -1.12 -8.03 3.79
C PRO A 111 -2.50 -7.43 4.04
N PHE A 112 -2.61 -6.39 4.89
CA PHE A 112 -3.89 -5.75 5.17
C PHE A 112 -4.39 -4.92 3.98
N ASP A 113 -3.57 -3.99 3.50
CA ASP A 113 -3.93 -3.11 2.38
C ASP A 113 -4.08 -3.91 1.09
N TRP A 114 -3.15 -4.84 0.86
CA TRP A 114 -3.16 -5.76 -0.26
C TRP A 114 -4.46 -6.56 -0.37
N MET A 115 -4.94 -7.10 0.74
CA MET A 115 -6.17 -7.91 0.78
C MET A 115 -7.37 -7.13 0.24
N PHE A 116 -7.52 -5.85 0.61
CA PHE A 116 -8.61 -5.00 0.13
C PHE A 116 -8.44 -4.61 -1.34
N VAL A 117 -7.24 -4.15 -1.71
CA VAL A 117 -6.97 -3.71 -3.09
C VAL A 117 -7.10 -4.89 -4.07
N ALA A 118 -6.53 -6.04 -3.74
CA ALA A 118 -6.60 -7.23 -4.59
C ALA A 118 -8.05 -7.73 -4.75
N ASP A 119 -8.82 -7.83 -3.64
CA ASP A 119 -10.23 -8.24 -3.72
C ASP A 119 -11.04 -7.30 -4.60
N TYR A 120 -10.90 -5.97 -4.42
CA TYR A 120 -11.64 -4.98 -5.20
C TYR A 120 -11.24 -4.98 -6.68
N CYS A 121 -9.94 -5.10 -6.99
CA CYS A 121 -9.47 -5.25 -8.36
C CYS A 121 -10.10 -6.47 -9.05
N TRP A 122 -10.06 -7.64 -8.43
CA TRP A 122 -10.63 -8.85 -9.00
C TRP A 122 -12.15 -8.82 -9.04
N ARG A 123 -12.80 -8.35 -7.97
CA ARG A 123 -14.27 -8.31 -7.86
C ARG A 123 -14.89 -7.37 -8.90
N PHE A 124 -14.32 -6.20 -9.10
CA PHE A 124 -14.93 -5.16 -9.95
C PHE A 124 -14.34 -5.10 -11.36
N LEU A 125 -13.10 -5.52 -11.58
CA LEU A 125 -12.42 -5.38 -12.87
C LEU A 125 -11.95 -6.70 -13.48
N GLY A 126 -11.90 -7.80 -12.72
CA GLY A 126 -11.37 -9.07 -13.19
C GLY A 126 -9.86 -9.05 -13.48
N ARG A 127 -9.13 -8.04 -13.00
CA ARG A 127 -7.68 -7.92 -13.13
C ARG A 127 -7.07 -7.18 -11.93
N ASN A 128 -5.80 -7.44 -11.63
CA ASN A 128 -5.02 -6.71 -10.64
C ASN A 128 -3.68 -6.27 -11.27
N PRO A 129 -3.38 -4.95 -11.38
CA PRO A 129 -2.17 -4.46 -12.04
C PRO A 129 -0.88 -4.80 -11.28
N PHE A 130 -0.99 -5.15 -9.98
CA PHE A 130 0.15 -5.54 -9.14
C PHE A 130 0.45 -7.04 -9.16
N GLY A 131 -0.37 -7.86 -9.84
CA GLY A 131 -0.21 -9.33 -9.84
C GLY A 131 -0.68 -10.00 -8.55
N HIS A 132 0.20 -10.80 -7.92
CA HIS A 132 -0.16 -11.67 -6.77
C HIS A 132 0.71 -11.47 -5.52
N ALA A 133 1.59 -10.48 -5.52
CA ALA A 133 2.54 -10.26 -4.44
C ALA A 133 2.62 -8.78 -4.06
N ALA A 134 3.05 -8.54 -2.81
CA ALA A 134 3.33 -7.22 -2.28
C ALA A 134 4.63 -7.24 -1.49
N LEU A 135 5.37 -6.12 -1.51
CA LEU A 135 6.52 -5.89 -0.65
C LEU A 135 6.04 -5.34 0.69
N ASP A 136 6.22 -6.12 1.75
CA ASP A 136 5.90 -5.70 3.12
C ASP A 136 7.11 -5.07 3.80
N LEU A 137 7.01 -3.79 4.17
CA LEU A 137 8.08 -3.04 4.81
C LEU A 137 8.44 -3.57 6.22
N LYS A 138 7.50 -4.19 6.94
CA LYS A 138 7.80 -4.84 8.22
C LYS A 138 8.68 -6.08 8.02
N ALA A 139 8.34 -6.90 7.03
CA ALA A 139 9.12 -8.09 6.69
C ALA A 139 10.50 -7.70 6.14
N LEU A 140 10.58 -6.65 5.30
CA LEU A 140 11.83 -6.10 4.81
C LEU A 140 12.72 -5.62 5.96
N TYR A 141 12.18 -4.84 6.90
CA TYR A 141 12.89 -4.39 8.10
C TYR A 141 13.39 -5.56 8.95
N MET A 142 12.54 -6.54 9.19
CA MET A 142 12.90 -7.73 9.97
C MET A 142 14.11 -8.45 9.36
N GLY A 143 14.08 -8.69 8.05
CA GLY A 143 15.15 -9.39 7.35
C GLY A 143 16.43 -8.55 7.22
N ARG A 144 16.28 -7.25 6.94
CA ARG A 144 17.41 -6.34 6.74
C ARG A 144 18.22 -6.10 8.01
N ASP A 145 17.54 -5.83 9.12
CA ASP A 145 18.17 -5.45 10.41
C ASP A 145 18.32 -6.63 11.37
N GLY A 146 17.94 -7.85 10.97
CA GLY A 146 18.06 -9.04 11.81
C GLY A 146 17.16 -9.00 13.04
N VAL A 147 15.98 -8.36 12.95
CA VAL A 147 15.06 -8.22 14.08
C VAL A 147 14.47 -9.57 14.47
N GLY A 148 14.71 -10.01 15.70
CA GLY A 148 14.42 -11.37 16.15
C GLY A 148 12.94 -11.68 16.42
N SER A 149 12.01 -10.70 16.37
CA SER A 149 10.60 -10.96 16.59
C SER A 149 9.71 -10.05 15.75
N TRP A 150 8.56 -10.60 15.31
CA TRP A 150 7.55 -9.84 14.56
C TRP A 150 6.96 -8.68 15.37
N ALA A 151 6.82 -8.84 16.69
CA ALA A 151 6.32 -7.77 17.56
C ALA A 151 7.24 -6.55 17.60
N ALA A 152 8.55 -6.73 17.38
CA ALA A 152 9.53 -5.66 17.35
C ALA A 152 9.61 -4.92 15.98
N THR A 153 8.77 -5.27 15.01
CA THR A 153 8.68 -4.59 13.70
C THR A 153 7.54 -3.55 13.64
N GLY A 154 7.05 -3.09 14.79
CA GLY A 154 6.01 -2.05 14.84
C GLY A 154 6.47 -0.71 14.27
N LYS A 155 5.52 0.15 13.86
CA LYS A 155 5.81 1.46 13.24
C LYS A 155 6.80 2.28 14.07
N ASP A 156 6.61 2.36 15.39
CA ASP A 156 7.47 3.15 16.28
C ASP A 156 8.93 2.64 16.29
N ALA A 157 9.12 1.31 16.28
CA ALA A 157 10.45 0.72 16.26
C ALA A 157 11.17 1.00 14.93
N VAL A 158 10.43 0.90 13.82
CA VAL A 158 10.98 1.18 12.49
C VAL A 158 11.26 2.68 12.33
N ALA A 159 10.36 3.56 12.76
CA ALA A 159 10.54 5.01 12.72
C ALA A 159 11.71 5.48 13.60
N ALA A 160 11.95 4.85 14.74
CA ALA A 160 13.12 5.15 15.58
C ALA A 160 14.44 4.79 14.89
N ARG A 161 14.46 3.75 14.07
CA ARG A 161 15.66 3.28 13.33
C ARG A 161 15.83 4.00 11.99
N TYR A 162 14.73 4.32 11.33
CA TYR A 162 14.66 4.97 10.01
C TYR A 162 13.71 6.17 10.09
N PRO A 163 14.14 7.28 10.68
CA PRO A 163 13.30 8.47 10.82
C PRO A 163 12.98 9.06 9.44
N VAL A 164 11.72 9.45 9.28
CA VAL A 164 11.19 10.16 8.11
C VAL A 164 10.45 11.41 8.58
N ASP A 165 10.42 12.45 7.75
CA ASP A 165 9.77 13.72 8.09
C ASP A 165 8.25 13.69 7.87
N GLU A 166 7.76 12.78 7.04
CA GLU A 166 6.35 12.60 6.72
C GLU A 166 5.59 12.06 7.93
N ALA A 167 4.49 12.72 8.29
CA ALA A 167 3.65 12.33 9.42
C ALA A 167 2.69 11.21 9.06
N HIS A 168 2.43 10.31 10.00
CA HIS A 168 1.32 9.37 9.94
C HIS A 168 0.04 10.10 10.40
N THR A 169 -0.92 10.28 9.51
CA THR A 169 -2.10 11.12 9.75
C THR A 169 -3.43 10.36 9.78
N HIS A 170 -3.41 9.07 9.41
CA HIS A 170 -4.61 8.27 9.13
C HIS A 170 -5.44 8.87 7.98
N GLN A 171 -4.74 9.39 6.99
CA GLN A 171 -5.25 9.76 5.69
C GLN A 171 -4.46 8.96 4.65
N ALA A 172 -5.13 8.13 3.87
CA ALA A 172 -4.49 7.12 3.04
C ALA A 172 -3.35 7.65 2.13
N LEU A 173 -3.48 8.85 1.55
CA LEU A 173 -2.41 9.40 0.70
C LEU A 173 -1.19 9.87 1.52
N ASP A 174 -1.40 10.50 2.67
CA ASP A 174 -0.30 10.95 3.51
C ASP A 174 0.45 9.75 4.09
N ASP A 175 -0.30 8.70 4.47
CA ASP A 175 0.28 7.47 5.00
C ASP A 175 1.02 6.68 3.89
N ALA A 176 0.52 6.66 2.66
CA ALA A 176 1.24 6.13 1.51
C ALA A 176 2.56 6.89 1.24
N ARG A 177 2.58 8.22 1.38
CA ARG A 177 3.80 9.04 1.23
C ARG A 177 4.80 8.76 2.33
N MET A 178 4.36 8.66 3.58
CA MET A 178 5.21 8.28 4.72
C MET A 178 5.80 6.88 4.50
N GLN A 179 5.00 5.91 4.07
CA GLN A 179 5.48 4.57 3.74
C GLN A 179 6.49 4.59 2.58
N ALA A 180 6.28 5.42 1.56
CA ALA A 180 7.23 5.59 0.46
C ALA A 180 8.58 6.15 0.94
N ALA A 181 8.57 7.14 1.83
CA ALA A 181 9.80 7.66 2.45
C ALA A 181 10.53 6.57 3.25
N LEU A 182 9.79 5.80 4.04
CA LEU A 182 10.34 4.67 4.79
C LEU A 182 10.91 3.58 3.87
N ALA A 183 10.22 3.28 2.77
CA ALA A 183 10.69 2.31 1.77
C ALA A 183 12.04 2.73 1.17
N ARG A 184 12.19 4.00 0.79
CA ARG A 184 13.47 4.54 0.29
C ARG A 184 14.60 4.35 1.31
N ARG A 185 14.35 4.68 2.59
CA ARG A 185 15.34 4.48 3.66
C ARG A 185 15.72 3.00 3.82
N LEU A 186 14.72 2.12 3.84
CA LEU A 186 14.95 0.69 3.97
C LEU A 186 15.67 0.07 2.76
N LEU A 187 15.48 0.59 1.56
CA LEU A 187 16.08 0.03 0.35
C LEU A 187 17.48 0.58 0.06
N HIS A 188 17.72 1.87 0.35
CA HIS A 188 18.92 2.58 -0.13
C HIS A 188 19.91 2.97 0.96
N ASP A 189 19.50 3.10 2.23
CA ASP A 189 20.43 3.45 3.30
C ASP A 189 21.48 2.34 3.49
N PRO A 190 22.73 2.66 3.77
CA PRO A 190 23.75 1.67 4.11
C PRO A 190 23.36 0.90 5.40
N ARG A 191 23.75 -0.38 5.46
CA ARG A 191 23.54 -1.24 6.65
C ARG A 191 24.46 -0.87 7.79
#